data_edfcd7269230b7f14bca99253be669c5
#
_entry.id   edfcd7269230b7f14bca99253be669c5
#
_cell.length_a   1.000
_cell.length_b   1.000
_cell.length_c   1.000
_cell.angle_alpha   90.00
_cell.angle_beta   90.00
_cell.angle_gamma   90.00
#
_symmetry.space_group_name_H-M   'P 1'
#
loop_
_entity.id
_entity.type
_entity.pdbx_description
1 polymer ?
#
loop_
_entity_poly.entity_id
_entity_poly.type
_entity_poly.pdbx_seq_one_letter_code
_entity_poly.pdbx_strand_id
1 'polypeptide(L)'
;MPLSVRLRRLGYRIAFRLLQALWFVRRPRKSGVKCLITSGGRILLVRHTYGARAWDLPGGAMRRGEPPLQAARREMQEELGLGAAAWRAAGELRGSDNFRHDVIHCFRAELVEPTVRPDPVELAMTQWFAPGALPSDLAHYVRPVLDQALPATGGI
;
A
#
# COMPACT_ATOMS: atom_id res chain seq x y z
N MET A 1 13.02 19.84 5.97
CA MET A 1 11.79 19.17 6.42
C MET A 1 11.36 19.76 7.75
N PRO A 2 10.10 20.24 7.92
CA PRO A 2 9.62 20.88 9.14
C PRO A 2 9.74 19.98 10.38
N LEU A 3 10.05 20.56 11.55
CA LEU A 3 10.19 19.84 12.83
C LEU A 3 8.90 19.08 13.20
N SER A 4 7.74 19.66 12.92
CA SER A 4 6.42 19.06 13.14
C SER A 4 6.24 17.73 12.40
N VAL A 5 6.72 17.62 11.16
CA VAL A 5 6.66 16.38 10.38
C VAL A 5 7.58 15.31 10.96
N ARG A 6 8.77 15.69 11.46
CA ARG A 6 9.70 14.75 12.11
C ARG A 6 9.10 14.17 13.39
N LEU A 7 8.49 15.00 14.23
CA LEU A 7 7.82 14.55 15.45
C LEU A 7 6.63 13.63 15.14
N ARG A 8 5.80 13.98 14.16
CA ARG A 8 4.70 13.13 13.73
C ARG A 8 5.18 11.77 13.20
N ARG A 9 6.23 11.75 12.38
CA ARG A 9 6.87 10.50 11.92
C ARG A 9 7.38 9.63 13.07
N LEU A 10 7.99 10.25 14.09
CA LEU A 10 8.43 9.52 15.28
C LEU A 10 7.25 8.92 16.04
N GLY A 11 6.19 9.69 16.21
CA GLY A 11 4.94 9.21 16.82
C GLY A 11 4.35 8.00 16.08
N TYR A 12 4.29 8.04 14.75
CA TYR A 12 3.84 6.90 13.94
C TYR A 12 4.70 5.64 14.13
N ARG A 13 6.03 5.79 14.19
CA ARG A 13 6.93 4.65 14.43
C ARG A 13 6.71 4.01 15.79
N ILE A 14 6.54 4.82 16.83
CA ILE A 14 6.30 4.32 18.20
C ILE A 14 4.93 3.63 18.25
N ALA A 15 3.88 4.27 17.74
CA ALA A 15 2.54 3.71 17.69
C ALA A 15 2.50 2.37 16.92
N PHE A 16 3.22 2.27 15.79
CA PHE A 16 3.30 1.05 15.02
C PHE A 16 3.98 -0.09 15.78
N ARG A 17 5.07 0.18 16.50
CA ARG A 17 5.75 -0.84 17.35
C ARG A 17 4.88 -1.33 18.49
N LEU A 18 4.15 -0.43 19.16
CA LEU A 18 3.19 -0.80 20.21
C LEU A 18 2.06 -1.66 19.64
N LEU A 19 1.58 -1.32 18.46
CA LEU A 19 0.55 -2.07 17.76
C LEU A 19 1.05 -3.47 17.36
N GLN A 20 2.28 -3.60 16.87
CA GLN A 20 2.88 -4.91 16.58
C GLN A 20 2.98 -5.80 17.84
N ALA A 21 3.36 -5.23 18.98
CA ALA A 21 3.39 -5.96 20.24
C ALA A 21 1.98 -6.45 20.65
N LEU A 22 0.96 -5.61 20.47
CA LEU A 22 -0.43 -5.99 20.74
C LEU A 22 -0.90 -7.12 19.79
N TRP A 23 -0.49 -7.07 18.51
CA TRP A 23 -0.81 -8.10 17.52
C TRP A 23 -0.15 -9.44 17.84
N PHE A 24 1.07 -9.42 18.35
CA PHE A 24 1.74 -10.64 18.83
C PHE A 24 0.92 -11.36 19.91
N VAL A 25 0.35 -10.59 20.85
CA VAL A 25 -0.44 -11.15 21.97
C VAL A 25 -1.84 -11.58 21.51
N ARG A 26 -2.53 -10.77 20.71
CA ARG A 26 -3.95 -10.96 20.35
C ARG A 26 -4.19 -11.69 19.04
N ARG A 27 -3.18 -11.77 18.15
CA ARG A 27 -3.26 -12.38 16.82
C ARG A 27 -4.55 -12.00 16.05
N PRO A 28 -4.88 -10.72 15.91
CA PRO A 28 -6.14 -10.31 15.29
C PRO A 28 -6.17 -10.67 13.81
N ARG A 29 -7.34 -11.05 13.32
CA ARG A 29 -7.60 -11.06 11.87
C ARG A 29 -7.85 -9.63 11.44
N LYS A 30 -7.14 -9.17 10.42
CA LYS A 30 -7.35 -7.84 9.84
C LYS A 30 -7.53 -7.95 8.33
N SER A 31 -8.37 -7.07 7.83
CA SER A 31 -8.48 -6.85 6.39
C SER A 31 -7.78 -5.54 6.04
N GLY A 32 -7.15 -5.53 4.90
CA GLY A 32 -6.50 -4.36 4.34
C GLY A 32 -6.73 -4.23 2.85
N VAL A 33 -6.27 -3.13 2.29
CA VAL A 33 -6.30 -2.87 0.85
C VAL A 33 -4.89 -2.61 0.34
N LYS A 34 -4.59 -3.07 -0.86
CA LYS A 34 -3.40 -2.72 -1.64
C LYS A 34 -3.82 -2.26 -3.03
N CYS A 35 -3.23 -1.17 -3.48
CA CYS A 35 -3.60 -0.52 -4.72
C CYS A 35 -2.44 -0.52 -5.71
N LEU A 36 -2.63 -1.20 -6.84
CA LEU A 36 -1.72 -1.14 -7.98
C LEU A 36 -2.08 0.09 -8.81
N ILE A 37 -1.17 1.05 -8.83
CA ILE A 37 -1.30 2.27 -9.61
C ILE A 37 -0.31 2.21 -10.77
N THR A 38 -0.82 2.38 -12.00
CA THR A 38 -0.01 2.40 -13.20
C THR A 38 -0.17 3.74 -13.93
N SER A 39 0.87 4.17 -14.63
CA SER A 39 0.83 5.28 -15.58
C SER A 39 1.93 5.08 -16.61
N GLY A 40 1.60 5.15 -17.90
CA GLY A 40 2.54 4.96 -18.98
C GLY A 40 3.35 3.65 -18.89
N GLY A 41 2.71 2.56 -18.44
CA GLY A 41 3.34 1.25 -18.24
C GLY A 41 4.28 1.15 -17.02
N ARG A 42 4.37 2.19 -16.18
CA ARG A 42 5.14 2.18 -14.94
C ARG A 42 4.24 1.92 -13.74
N ILE A 43 4.79 1.37 -12.68
CA ILE A 43 4.13 1.03 -11.42
C ILE A 43 4.60 1.99 -10.35
N LEU A 44 3.67 2.57 -9.59
CA LEU A 44 3.98 3.39 -8.42
C LEU A 44 4.24 2.49 -7.21
N LEU A 45 5.41 2.63 -6.62
CA LEU A 45 5.71 2.08 -5.31
C LEU A 45 5.97 3.20 -4.30
N VAL A 46 5.73 2.89 -3.05
CA VAL A 46 5.88 3.80 -1.91
C VAL A 46 6.80 3.17 -0.85
N ARG A 47 7.42 4.03 -0.06
CA ARG A 47 8.08 3.64 1.20
C ARG A 47 7.43 4.39 2.35
N HIS A 48 6.94 3.65 3.32
CA HIS A 48 6.38 4.23 4.53
C HIS A 48 7.46 4.80 5.45
N THR A 49 7.08 5.77 6.28
CA THR A 49 7.98 6.34 7.30
C THR A 49 8.18 5.42 8.50
N TYR A 50 7.39 4.33 8.59
CA TYR A 50 7.34 3.35 9.67
C TYR A 50 7.42 1.91 9.11
N GLY A 51 7.51 0.93 9.99
CA GLY A 51 7.57 -0.49 9.61
C GLY A 51 8.88 -0.90 8.95
N ALA A 52 8.83 -1.87 8.06
CA ALA A 52 9.99 -2.50 7.42
C ALA A 52 10.70 -1.60 6.39
N ARG A 53 10.06 -0.51 5.96
CA ARG A 53 10.58 0.45 4.97
C ARG A 53 10.98 -0.14 3.62
N ALA A 54 10.55 -1.35 3.32
CA ALA A 54 10.66 -1.91 1.98
C ALA A 54 9.78 -1.11 1.01
N TRP A 55 10.04 -1.22 -0.28
CA TRP A 55 9.14 -0.72 -1.31
C TRP A 55 7.85 -1.54 -1.31
N ASP A 56 6.73 -0.88 -1.25
CA ASP A 56 5.41 -1.48 -1.13
C ASP A 56 4.42 -0.82 -2.09
N LEU A 57 3.31 -1.49 -2.32
CA LEU A 57 2.15 -0.86 -2.93
C LEU A 57 1.44 0.02 -1.89
N PRO A 58 0.92 1.20 -2.29
CA PRO A 58 0.14 2.03 -1.40
C PRO A 58 -1.11 1.30 -0.92
N GLY A 59 -1.59 1.65 0.27
CA GLY A 59 -2.76 1.04 0.89
C GLY A 59 -2.61 0.92 2.39
N GLY A 60 -3.66 0.46 3.05
CA GLY A 60 -3.69 0.41 4.50
C GLY A 60 -4.77 -0.50 5.04
N ALA A 61 -5.05 -0.37 6.34
CA ALA A 61 -6.01 -1.19 7.03
C ALA A 61 -7.45 -0.74 6.77
N MET A 62 -8.35 -1.70 6.60
CA MET A 62 -9.79 -1.41 6.56
C MET A 62 -10.30 -1.09 7.97
N ARG A 63 -11.25 -0.17 8.05
CA ARG A 63 -12.01 0.11 9.28
C ARG A 63 -13.08 -0.96 9.48
N ARG A 64 -13.54 -1.13 10.70
CA ARG A 64 -14.60 -2.10 11.01
C ARG A 64 -15.87 -1.77 10.20
N GLY A 65 -16.34 -2.74 9.42
CA GLY A 65 -17.55 -2.57 8.58
C GLY A 65 -17.36 -1.72 7.33
N GLU A 66 -16.14 -1.29 7.04
CA GLU A 66 -15.83 -0.51 5.84
C GLU A 66 -15.78 -1.42 4.60
N PRO A 67 -16.52 -1.11 3.52
CA PRO A 67 -16.38 -1.85 2.27
C PRO A 67 -14.97 -1.69 1.66
N PRO A 68 -14.39 -2.74 1.06
CA PRO A 68 -13.03 -2.70 0.53
C PRO A 68 -12.75 -1.55 -0.45
N LEU A 69 -13.68 -1.26 -1.35
CA LEU A 69 -13.51 -0.15 -2.30
C LEU A 69 -13.51 1.23 -1.61
N GLN A 70 -14.29 1.39 -0.55
CA GLN A 70 -14.28 2.64 0.23
C GLN A 70 -12.95 2.79 0.98
N ALA A 71 -12.43 1.70 1.56
CA ALA A 71 -11.11 1.69 2.18
C ALA A 71 -10.01 2.08 1.18
N ALA A 72 -10.03 1.49 -0.04
CA ALA A 72 -9.08 1.83 -1.08
C ALA A 72 -9.14 3.32 -1.46
N ARG A 73 -10.33 3.86 -1.67
CA ARG A 73 -10.52 5.29 -1.98
C ARG A 73 -10.03 6.21 -0.85
N ARG A 74 -10.33 5.86 0.39
CA ARG A 74 -9.91 6.63 1.56
C ARG A 74 -8.39 6.62 1.70
N GLU A 75 -7.76 5.43 1.70
CA GLU A 75 -6.29 5.31 1.80
C GLU A 75 -5.58 6.04 0.65
N MET A 76 -6.07 5.89 -0.58
CA MET A 76 -5.49 6.58 -1.73
C MET A 76 -5.68 8.08 -1.70
N GLN A 77 -6.76 8.57 -1.12
CA GLN A 77 -6.95 10.00 -0.88
C GLN A 77 -6.00 10.52 0.22
N GLU A 78 -5.88 9.78 1.31
CA GLU A 78 -5.04 10.15 2.46
C GLU A 78 -3.54 10.10 2.08
N GLU A 79 -3.08 9.02 1.45
CA GLU A 79 -1.67 8.83 1.10
C GLU A 79 -1.20 9.63 -0.12
N LEU A 80 -2.02 9.72 -1.19
CA LEU A 80 -1.58 10.16 -2.52
C LEU A 80 -2.47 11.19 -3.20
N GLY A 81 -3.62 11.55 -2.60
CA GLY A 81 -4.59 12.47 -3.22
C GLY A 81 -5.36 11.85 -4.40
N LEU A 82 -5.49 10.53 -4.46
CA LEU A 82 -6.07 9.77 -5.58
C LEU A 82 -7.41 9.11 -5.28
N GLY A 83 -8.15 9.55 -4.29
CA GLY A 83 -9.43 8.91 -3.89
C GLY A 83 -10.47 8.83 -5.00
N ALA A 84 -10.49 9.79 -5.92
CA ALA A 84 -11.42 9.87 -7.05
C ALA A 84 -11.00 9.07 -8.29
N ALA A 85 -9.86 8.38 -8.28
CA ALA A 85 -9.43 7.57 -9.42
C ALA A 85 -10.42 6.42 -9.70
N ALA A 86 -10.38 5.91 -10.95
CA ALA A 86 -11.24 4.82 -11.40
C ALA A 86 -10.73 3.46 -10.90
N TRP A 87 -10.98 3.17 -9.64
CA TRP A 87 -10.55 1.91 -9.00
C TRP A 87 -11.35 0.71 -9.49
N ARG A 88 -10.65 -0.34 -9.86
CA ARG A 88 -11.20 -1.65 -10.24
C ARG A 88 -10.66 -2.71 -9.31
N ALA A 89 -11.51 -3.64 -8.88
CA ALA A 89 -11.08 -4.80 -8.10
C ALA A 89 -10.09 -5.65 -8.91
N ALA A 90 -9.04 -6.12 -8.24
CA ALA A 90 -7.98 -6.94 -8.81
C ALA A 90 -7.76 -8.24 -8.03
N GLY A 91 -8.71 -8.63 -7.19
CA GLY A 91 -8.71 -9.88 -6.44
C GLY A 91 -8.40 -9.72 -4.95
N GLU A 92 -8.11 -10.84 -4.31
CA GLU A 92 -7.81 -10.93 -2.88
C GLU A 92 -6.58 -11.81 -2.66
N LEU A 93 -5.76 -11.45 -1.70
CA LEU A 93 -4.71 -12.29 -1.15
C LEU A 93 -5.02 -12.65 0.30
N ARG A 94 -4.75 -13.88 0.67
CA ARG A 94 -4.90 -14.37 2.03
C ARG A 94 -3.57 -14.87 2.53
N GLY A 95 -3.17 -14.41 3.70
CA GLY A 95 -1.89 -14.80 4.29
C GLY A 95 -1.86 -14.58 5.78
N SER A 96 -0.77 -14.97 6.40
CA SER A 96 -0.45 -14.61 7.77
C SER A 96 0.89 -13.90 7.79
N ASP A 97 0.91 -12.70 8.32
CA ASP A 97 2.11 -11.89 8.51
C ASP A 97 2.06 -11.19 9.84
N ASN A 98 3.21 -10.98 10.47
CA ASN A 98 3.30 -10.34 11.78
C ASN A 98 2.31 -10.92 12.81
N PHE A 99 2.15 -12.26 12.83
CA PHE A 99 1.23 -12.97 13.73
C PHE A 99 -0.26 -12.65 13.51
N ARG A 100 -0.63 -12.15 12.31
CA ARG A 100 -2.01 -11.87 11.91
C ARG A 100 -2.42 -12.76 10.75
N HIS A 101 -3.70 -13.05 10.67
CA HIS A 101 -4.32 -13.62 9.47
C HIS A 101 -4.95 -12.49 8.67
N ASP A 102 -4.24 -12.05 7.64
CA ASP A 102 -4.66 -10.90 6.86
C ASP A 102 -5.42 -11.33 5.59
N VAL A 103 -6.47 -10.59 5.27
CA VAL A 103 -7.12 -10.61 3.97
C VAL A 103 -6.82 -9.27 3.31
N ILE A 104 -6.14 -9.31 2.18
CA ILE A 104 -5.78 -8.11 1.41
C ILE A 104 -6.65 -8.04 0.17
N HIS A 105 -7.51 -7.04 0.10
CA HIS A 105 -8.28 -6.74 -1.11
C HIS A 105 -7.43 -5.88 -2.04
N CYS A 106 -7.25 -6.36 -3.26
CA CYS A 106 -6.41 -5.71 -4.26
C CYS A 106 -7.27 -4.89 -5.21
N PHE A 107 -6.84 -3.66 -5.48
CA PHE A 107 -7.44 -2.76 -6.45
C PHE A 107 -6.39 -2.28 -7.44
N ARG A 108 -6.82 -1.88 -8.63
CA ARG A 108 -5.97 -1.26 -9.62
C ARG A 108 -6.61 -0.01 -10.21
N ALA A 109 -5.77 0.95 -10.58
CA ALA A 109 -6.15 2.10 -11.39
C ALA A 109 -4.99 2.48 -12.31
N GLU A 110 -5.32 2.97 -13.51
CA GLU A 110 -4.37 3.55 -14.43
C GLU A 110 -4.60 5.07 -14.46
N LEU A 111 -3.51 5.81 -14.28
CA LEU A 111 -3.54 7.27 -14.34
C LEU A 111 -3.06 7.73 -15.71
N VAL A 112 -3.76 8.69 -16.31
CA VAL A 112 -3.34 9.36 -17.53
C VAL A 112 -2.08 10.19 -17.24
N GLU A 113 -2.10 10.94 -16.13
CA GLU A 113 -0.97 11.75 -15.68
C GLU A 113 -0.34 11.12 -14.43
N PRO A 114 1.01 10.96 -14.39
CA PRO A 114 1.69 10.33 -13.26
C PRO A 114 1.82 11.27 -12.04
N THR A 115 0.82 12.12 -11.82
CA THR A 115 0.84 13.13 -10.75
C THR A 115 0.17 12.58 -9.49
N VAL A 116 0.93 12.55 -8.39
CA VAL A 116 0.47 12.15 -7.07
C VAL A 116 0.85 13.22 -6.04
N ARG A 117 0.12 13.28 -4.93
CA ARG A 117 0.39 14.20 -3.81
C ARG A 117 0.65 13.39 -2.55
N PRO A 118 1.90 12.89 -2.35
CA PRO A 118 2.23 12.06 -1.20
C PRO A 118 2.08 12.80 0.12
N ASP A 119 1.44 12.16 1.12
CA ASP A 119 1.49 12.67 2.49
C ASP A 119 2.90 12.46 3.07
N PRO A 120 3.64 13.54 3.37
CA PRO A 120 5.00 13.42 3.87
C PRO A 120 5.10 12.88 5.30
N VAL A 121 3.98 12.72 6.00
CA VAL A 121 3.94 12.10 7.33
C VAL A 121 3.98 10.58 7.23
N GLU A 122 3.20 10.02 6.30
CA GLU A 122 3.06 8.58 6.13
C GLU A 122 4.08 8.01 5.14
N LEU A 123 4.35 8.73 4.06
CA LEU A 123 5.23 8.28 3.00
C LEU A 123 6.59 8.97 3.04
N ALA A 124 7.63 8.18 3.14
CA ALA A 124 9.01 8.65 3.07
C ALA A 124 9.46 8.91 1.64
N MET A 125 9.01 8.06 0.70
CA MET A 125 9.34 8.13 -0.72
C MET A 125 8.19 7.58 -1.57
N THR A 126 8.07 8.10 -2.78
CA THR A 126 7.23 7.57 -3.87
C THR A 126 8.07 7.54 -5.14
N GLN A 127 7.96 6.47 -5.93
CA GLN A 127 8.71 6.35 -7.18
C GLN A 127 7.99 5.46 -8.19
N TRP A 128 8.10 5.82 -9.47
CA TRP A 128 7.60 5.06 -10.59
C TRP A 128 8.67 4.11 -11.13
N PHE A 129 8.35 2.81 -11.22
CA PHE A 129 9.25 1.77 -11.70
C PHE A 129 8.72 1.11 -12.96
N ALA A 130 9.60 0.77 -13.89
CA ALA A 130 9.24 -0.13 -14.96
C ALA A 130 9.04 -1.55 -14.40
N PRO A 131 8.09 -2.36 -14.91
CA PRO A 131 7.84 -3.71 -14.42
C PRO A 131 9.08 -4.63 -14.42
N GLY A 132 9.96 -4.46 -15.40
CA GLY A 132 11.23 -5.21 -15.50
C GLY A 132 12.39 -4.64 -14.66
N ALA A 133 12.20 -3.52 -13.96
CA ALA A 133 13.23 -2.83 -13.17
C ALA A 133 12.74 -2.51 -11.75
N LEU A 134 12.00 -3.42 -11.16
CA LEU A 134 11.55 -3.29 -9.77
C LEU A 134 12.72 -3.42 -8.80
N PRO A 135 12.72 -2.68 -7.68
CA PRO A 135 13.76 -2.80 -6.66
C PRO A 135 13.78 -4.19 -6.03
N SER A 136 14.92 -4.59 -5.48
CA SER A 136 15.08 -5.90 -4.83
C SER A 136 14.41 -5.98 -3.45
N ASP A 137 14.33 -4.84 -2.75
CA ASP A 137 13.77 -4.73 -1.40
C ASP A 137 12.26 -4.45 -1.41
N LEU A 138 11.51 -5.33 -2.04
CA LEU A 138 10.04 -5.28 -2.09
C LEU A 138 9.41 -5.87 -0.82
N ALA A 139 8.31 -5.27 -0.36
CA ALA A 139 7.44 -5.90 0.61
C ALA A 139 6.83 -7.19 0.03
N HIS A 140 6.61 -8.20 0.87
CA HIS A 140 6.25 -9.55 0.43
C HIS A 140 4.92 -9.64 -0.33
N TYR A 141 4.00 -8.70 -0.14
CA TYR A 141 2.73 -8.66 -0.89
C TYR A 141 2.86 -8.07 -2.31
N VAL A 142 3.94 -7.35 -2.62
CA VAL A 142 4.04 -6.64 -3.90
C VAL A 142 3.98 -7.61 -5.07
N ARG A 143 4.85 -8.63 -5.11
CA ARG A 143 4.87 -9.59 -6.23
C ARG A 143 3.55 -10.35 -6.38
N PRO A 144 2.96 -10.96 -5.32
CA PRO A 144 1.65 -11.60 -5.42
C PRO A 144 0.54 -10.69 -5.96
N VAL A 145 0.51 -9.42 -5.57
CA VAL A 145 -0.46 -8.46 -6.10
C VAL A 145 -0.21 -8.17 -7.57
N LEU A 146 1.04 -7.99 -7.99
CA LEU A 146 1.39 -7.75 -9.39
C LEU A 146 0.99 -8.94 -10.27
N ASP A 147 1.30 -10.16 -9.83
CA ASP A 147 0.96 -11.38 -10.57
C ASP A 147 -0.55 -11.56 -10.77
N GLN A 148 -1.34 -11.10 -9.78
CA GLN A 148 -2.80 -11.19 -9.82
C GLN A 148 -3.45 -10.02 -10.59
N ALA A 149 -2.90 -8.82 -10.47
CA ALA A 149 -3.53 -7.59 -10.95
C ALA A 149 -3.07 -7.16 -12.35
N LEU A 150 -1.86 -7.55 -12.76
CA LEU A 150 -1.40 -7.32 -14.13
C LEU A 150 -1.93 -8.45 -15.02
N PRO A 151 -2.49 -8.13 -16.20
CA PRO A 151 -2.79 -9.17 -17.17
C PRO A 151 -1.49 -9.92 -17.50
N ALA A 152 -1.55 -11.24 -17.55
CA ALA A 152 -0.45 -12.04 -18.04
C ALA A 152 0.01 -11.43 -19.36
N THR A 153 1.26 -10.99 -19.41
CA THR A 153 1.86 -10.50 -20.65
C THR A 153 1.79 -11.67 -21.62
N GLY A 154 0.81 -11.65 -22.51
CA GLY A 154 0.65 -12.66 -23.52
C GLY A 154 1.97 -12.76 -24.28
N GLY A 155 2.67 -13.87 -24.10
CA GLY A 155 3.77 -14.23 -24.97
C GLY A 155 3.21 -14.29 -26.39
N ILE A 156 3.76 -13.47 -27.25
CA ILE A 156 3.69 -13.65 -28.71
C ILE A 156 4.80 -14.59 -29.07
#